data_e05ca27fcea385bf5bc9189567a7817e
#
_entry.id   e05ca27fcea385bf5bc9189567a7817e
#
_cell.length_a   1.000
_cell.length_b   1.000
_cell.length_c   1.000
_cell.angle_alpha   90.00
_cell.angle_beta   90.00
_cell.angle_gamma   90.00
#
_symmetry.space_group_name_H-M   'P 1'
#
loop_
_entity.id
_entity.type
_entity.pdbx_description
1 polymer ?
#
loop_
_entity_poly.entity_id
_entity_poly.type
_entity_poly.pdbx_seq_one_letter_code
_entity_poly.pdbx_strand_id
1 'polypeptide(L)'
;PAKLLNKEVYLLDMTAVIAGTQFRGQFESRMKGIIDECKEYGNIILVIDEIHNIIGAGDGEHSMNAANILKPALSNGEIQLIGTTTLKEYRKYIEKDSALERRFQQVLVEEPNIEDSIVILEGIKKYYEEYHKVKISSDIIRQAVIMSEKYIHDRFLPDKAIDILDEACSRINLENKDLFKLEMLKQELAKVQSEKEEVITTNS
;
A
#
# COMPACT_ATOMS: atom_id res chain seq x y z
N PRO A 1 10.92 12.65 -18.34
CA PRO A 1 10.76 13.98 -18.95
C PRO A 1 11.44 15.05 -18.09
N ALA A 2 12.10 16.03 -18.70
CA ALA A 2 12.85 17.08 -17.99
C ALA A 2 11.99 17.82 -16.96
N LYS A 3 10.69 17.97 -17.20
CA LYS A 3 9.73 18.62 -16.28
C LYS A 3 9.54 17.87 -14.96
N LEU A 4 9.92 16.60 -14.86
CA LEU A 4 9.75 15.76 -13.68
C LEU A 4 11.05 15.55 -12.88
N LEU A 5 12.20 15.98 -13.41
CA LEU A 5 13.51 15.71 -12.79
C LEU A 5 13.66 16.28 -11.38
N ASN A 6 12.99 17.42 -11.10
CA ASN A 6 13.06 18.08 -9.81
C ASN A 6 11.76 17.91 -9.00
N LYS A 7 10.88 16.99 -9.41
CA LYS A 7 9.64 16.71 -8.67
C LYS A 7 9.88 15.67 -7.60
N GLU A 8 9.28 15.90 -6.46
CA GLU A 8 9.28 14.99 -5.33
C GLU A 8 7.88 14.39 -5.17
N VAL A 9 7.79 13.07 -4.97
CA VAL A 9 6.53 12.34 -4.86
C VAL A 9 6.32 11.94 -3.42
N TYR A 10 5.23 12.40 -2.82
CA TYR A 10 4.86 12.09 -1.44
C TYR A 10 3.54 11.34 -1.39
N LEU A 11 3.56 10.16 -0.76
CA LEU A 11 2.34 9.41 -0.44
C LEU A 11 1.75 9.99 0.85
N LEU A 12 0.52 10.48 0.77
CA LEU A 12 -0.19 11.00 1.93
C LEU A 12 -0.86 9.86 2.69
N ASP A 13 -0.38 9.64 3.91
CA ASP A 13 -1.05 8.71 4.84
C ASP A 13 -2.30 9.39 5.44
N MET A 14 -3.45 9.05 4.90
CA MET A 14 -4.74 9.57 5.35
C MET A 14 -5.07 9.16 6.78
N THR A 15 -4.59 7.99 7.22
CA THR A 15 -4.78 7.53 8.61
C THR A 15 -4.07 8.45 9.58
N ALA A 16 -2.83 8.85 9.25
CA ALA A 16 -2.06 9.80 10.06
C ALA A 16 -2.70 11.21 10.08
N VAL A 17 -3.27 11.66 8.95
CA VAL A 17 -3.96 12.96 8.87
C VAL A 17 -5.21 12.99 9.75
N ILE A 18 -5.95 11.87 9.80
CA ILE A 18 -7.18 11.72 10.59
C ILE A 18 -6.87 11.47 12.07
N ALA A 19 -5.77 10.79 12.39
CA ALA A 19 -5.42 10.41 13.75
C ALA A 19 -5.41 11.62 14.71
N GLY A 20 -6.13 11.49 15.83
CA GLY A 20 -6.24 12.54 16.85
C GLY A 20 -7.07 13.76 16.45
N THR A 21 -7.79 13.73 15.32
CA THR A 21 -8.76 14.77 14.97
C THR A 21 -10.12 14.38 15.57
N GLN A 22 -10.50 15.01 16.67
CA GLN A 22 -11.84 14.82 17.28
C GLN A 22 -12.92 15.67 16.61
N PHE A 23 -12.51 16.74 15.93
CA PHE A 23 -13.41 17.71 15.30
C PHE A 23 -13.04 17.90 13.82
N ARG A 24 -14.06 18.06 12.99
CA ARG A 24 -13.95 18.33 11.56
C ARG A 24 -12.96 19.46 11.22
N GLY A 25 -12.98 20.55 11.98
CA GLY A 25 -12.11 21.70 11.75
C GLY A 25 -10.60 21.39 11.92
N GLN A 26 -10.24 20.40 12.74
CA GLN A 26 -8.85 19.99 12.92
C GLN A 26 -8.34 19.24 11.67
N PHE A 27 -9.14 18.36 11.11
CA PHE A 27 -8.83 17.69 9.85
C PHE A 27 -8.72 18.70 8.70
N GLU A 28 -9.69 19.60 8.58
CA GLU A 28 -9.66 20.65 7.54
C GLU A 28 -8.42 21.54 7.66
N SER A 29 -8.02 21.91 8.87
CA SER A 29 -6.82 22.69 9.11
C SER A 29 -5.54 21.96 8.72
N ARG A 30 -5.43 20.65 9.05
CA ARG A 30 -4.27 19.81 8.64
C ARG A 30 -4.19 19.67 7.13
N MET A 31 -5.31 19.34 6.47
CA MET A 31 -5.35 19.21 5.01
C MET A 31 -4.98 20.53 4.33
N LYS A 32 -5.49 21.65 4.84
CA LYS A 32 -5.13 22.97 4.32
C LYS A 32 -3.64 23.25 4.50
N GLY A 33 -3.06 22.95 5.65
CA GLY A 33 -1.62 23.09 5.90
C GLY A 33 -0.78 22.29 4.89
N ILE A 34 -1.13 21.02 4.62
CA ILE A 34 -0.45 20.19 3.63
C ILE A 34 -0.53 20.80 2.23
N ILE A 35 -1.71 21.30 1.84
CA ILE A 35 -1.92 21.93 0.54
C ILE A 35 -1.11 23.23 0.42
N ASP A 36 -1.10 24.05 1.45
CA ASP A 36 -0.36 25.31 1.46
C ASP A 36 1.16 25.05 1.39
N GLU A 37 1.66 24.02 2.06
CA GLU A 37 3.04 23.55 1.95
C GLU A 37 3.38 23.05 0.54
N CYS A 38 2.51 22.23 -0.08
CA CYS A 38 2.67 21.79 -1.47
C CYS A 38 2.74 22.96 -2.46
N LYS A 39 1.98 24.03 -2.21
CA LYS A 39 2.01 25.26 -3.03
C LYS A 39 3.31 26.03 -2.86
N GLU A 40 3.80 26.15 -1.64
CA GLU A 40 5.02 26.87 -1.32
C GLU A 40 6.23 26.22 -1.98
N TYR A 41 6.37 24.90 -1.88
CA TYR A 41 7.46 24.15 -2.49
C TYR A 41 7.33 24.05 -4.03
N GLY A 42 6.14 23.92 -4.57
CA GLY A 42 5.86 23.94 -6.01
C GLY A 42 6.41 22.75 -6.82
N ASN A 43 7.26 21.91 -6.21
CA ASN A 43 7.86 20.72 -6.84
C ASN A 43 7.23 19.40 -6.36
N ILE A 44 6.24 19.47 -5.47
CA ILE A 44 5.60 18.30 -4.85
C ILE A 44 4.52 17.72 -5.78
N ILE A 45 4.54 16.39 -5.92
CA ILE A 45 3.43 15.60 -6.45
C ILE A 45 2.86 14.81 -5.27
N LEU A 46 1.65 15.13 -4.87
CA LEU A 46 0.97 14.45 -3.78
C LEU A 46 0.27 13.20 -4.32
N VAL A 47 0.46 12.06 -3.67
CA VAL A 47 -0.24 10.81 -3.98
C VAL A 47 -1.21 10.49 -2.85
N ILE A 48 -2.47 10.26 -3.20
CA ILE A 48 -3.50 9.85 -2.24
C ILE A 48 -4.08 8.52 -2.70
N ASP A 49 -3.84 7.49 -1.90
CA ASP A 49 -4.42 6.18 -2.12
C ASP A 49 -5.89 6.17 -1.70
N GLU A 50 -6.71 5.44 -2.45
CA GLU A 50 -8.16 5.37 -2.22
C GLU A 50 -8.83 6.77 -2.06
N ILE A 51 -8.49 7.70 -2.95
CA ILE A 51 -8.96 9.11 -2.88
C ILE A 51 -10.48 9.24 -2.72
N HIS A 52 -11.25 8.25 -3.14
CA HIS A 52 -12.69 8.21 -2.97
C HIS A 52 -13.14 8.24 -1.51
N ASN A 53 -12.31 7.79 -0.57
CA ASN A 53 -12.61 7.83 0.87
C ASN A 53 -12.70 9.26 1.42
N ILE A 54 -11.98 10.19 0.82
CA ILE A 54 -12.00 11.60 1.26
C ILE A 54 -12.88 12.49 0.41
N ILE A 55 -13.18 12.07 -0.82
CA ILE A 55 -14.08 12.82 -1.73
C ILE A 55 -15.53 12.39 -1.52
N GLY A 56 -15.76 11.07 -1.36
CA GLY A 56 -17.09 10.48 -1.27
C GLY A 56 -17.74 10.46 0.10
N ALA A 57 -17.02 10.83 1.13
CA ALA A 57 -17.49 10.79 2.52
C ALA A 57 -18.61 11.79 2.85
N GLY A 58 -19.35 12.31 1.85
CA GLY A 58 -20.37 13.36 1.98
C GLY A 58 -21.70 12.97 2.63
N ASP A 59 -21.99 11.69 2.86
CA ASP A 59 -23.31 11.21 3.25
C ASP A 59 -23.48 10.87 4.76
N GLY A 60 -22.49 11.15 5.61
CA GLY A 60 -22.57 10.90 7.06
C GLY A 60 -22.28 12.13 7.90
N GLU A 61 -22.87 12.20 9.10
CA GLU A 61 -22.69 13.32 10.06
C GLU A 61 -21.21 13.56 10.46
N HIS A 62 -20.32 12.63 10.16
CA HIS A 62 -18.86 12.71 10.41
C HIS A 62 -18.03 12.69 9.13
N SER A 63 -18.64 12.93 7.96
CA SER A 63 -17.92 12.87 6.69
C SER A 63 -16.93 14.04 6.56
N MET A 64 -15.67 13.69 6.52
CA MET A 64 -14.57 14.62 6.30
C MET A 64 -14.48 14.96 4.81
N ASN A 65 -15.15 16.00 4.40
CA ASN A 65 -15.22 16.39 3.00
C ASN A 65 -13.94 17.17 2.60
N ALA A 66 -12.84 16.47 2.37
CA ALA A 66 -11.62 17.05 1.84
C ALA A 66 -11.81 17.59 0.41
N ALA A 67 -12.86 17.17 -0.29
CA ALA A 67 -13.16 17.66 -1.63
C ALA A 67 -13.27 19.18 -1.69
N ASN A 68 -13.90 19.80 -0.69
CA ASN A 68 -14.07 21.24 -0.64
C ASN A 68 -12.76 22.02 -0.47
N ILE A 69 -11.73 21.34 0.09
CA ILE A 69 -10.40 21.92 0.27
C ILE A 69 -9.52 21.67 -0.96
N LEU A 70 -9.63 20.46 -1.53
CA LEU A 70 -8.86 20.06 -2.71
C LEU A 70 -9.33 20.76 -4.00
N LYS A 71 -10.66 20.92 -4.18
CA LYS A 71 -11.23 21.50 -5.40
C LYS A 71 -10.66 22.87 -5.76
N PRO A 72 -10.54 23.86 -4.86
CA PRO A 72 -9.94 25.15 -5.19
C PRO A 72 -8.48 25.03 -5.64
N ALA A 73 -7.67 24.27 -4.90
CA ALA A 73 -6.25 24.09 -5.18
C ALA A 73 -6.00 23.39 -6.52
N LEU A 74 -6.79 22.35 -6.83
CA LEU A 74 -6.77 21.67 -8.12
C LEU A 74 -7.28 22.57 -9.24
N SER A 75 -8.32 23.36 -8.99
CA SER A 75 -8.92 24.25 -9.99
C SER A 75 -7.95 25.34 -10.45
N ASN A 76 -7.14 25.85 -9.55
CA ASN A 76 -6.17 26.88 -9.83
C ASN A 76 -4.84 26.30 -10.36
N GLY A 77 -4.68 24.97 -10.40
CA GLY A 77 -3.41 24.33 -10.79
C GLY A 77 -2.28 24.56 -9.78
N GLU A 78 -2.62 24.83 -8.52
CA GLU A 78 -1.67 25.17 -7.46
C GLU A 78 -0.93 23.95 -6.92
N ILE A 79 -1.53 22.75 -7.05
CA ILE A 79 -0.96 21.47 -6.62
C ILE A 79 -1.05 20.42 -7.73
N GLN A 80 -0.13 19.46 -7.69
CA GLN A 80 -0.16 18.26 -8.52
C GLN A 80 -0.55 17.06 -7.66
N LEU A 81 -1.59 16.35 -8.07
CA LEU A 81 -2.17 15.25 -7.30
C LEU A 81 -2.35 14.01 -8.17
N ILE A 82 -1.96 12.86 -7.65
CA ILE A 82 -2.26 11.53 -8.17
C ILE A 82 -3.20 10.86 -7.17
N GLY A 83 -4.40 10.52 -7.60
CA GLY A 83 -5.35 9.76 -6.78
C GLY A 83 -5.53 8.35 -7.33
N THR A 84 -5.44 7.33 -6.49
CA THR A 84 -5.82 5.97 -6.87
C THR A 84 -7.26 5.69 -6.46
N THR A 85 -7.97 4.91 -7.25
CA THR A 85 -9.34 4.50 -6.95
C THR A 85 -9.77 3.35 -7.85
N THR A 86 -10.89 2.70 -7.53
CA THR A 86 -11.51 1.72 -8.42
C THR A 86 -12.40 2.39 -9.47
N LEU A 87 -12.64 1.73 -10.61
CA LEU A 87 -13.56 2.24 -11.63
C LEU A 87 -14.99 2.48 -11.08
N LYS A 88 -15.41 1.61 -10.15
CA LYS A 88 -16.73 1.72 -9.51
C LYS A 88 -16.83 2.99 -8.67
N GLU A 89 -15.83 3.24 -7.85
CA GLU A 89 -15.80 4.43 -6.96
C GLU A 89 -15.53 5.71 -7.75
N TYR A 90 -14.71 5.66 -8.81
CA TYR A 90 -14.52 6.77 -9.73
C TYR A 90 -15.84 7.26 -10.33
N ARG A 91 -16.64 6.33 -10.89
CA ARG A 91 -17.96 6.65 -11.46
C ARG A 91 -18.94 7.19 -10.41
N LYS A 92 -18.83 6.72 -9.19
CA LYS A 92 -19.74 7.10 -8.11
C LYS A 92 -19.44 8.50 -7.55
N TYR A 93 -18.17 8.83 -7.36
CA TYR A 93 -17.77 10.01 -6.59
C TYR A 93 -17.04 11.10 -7.40
N ILE A 94 -16.27 10.73 -8.43
CA ILE A 94 -15.46 11.68 -9.19
C ILE A 94 -16.18 12.11 -10.47
N GLU A 95 -16.65 11.17 -11.27
CA GLU A 95 -17.34 11.43 -12.55
C GLU A 95 -18.63 12.25 -12.36
N LYS A 96 -19.34 12.06 -11.25
CA LYS A 96 -20.55 12.83 -10.94
C LYS A 96 -20.27 14.27 -10.47
N ASP A 97 -19.05 14.57 -10.06
CA ASP A 97 -18.64 15.89 -9.63
C ASP A 97 -17.92 16.62 -10.75
N SER A 98 -18.63 17.44 -11.49
CA SER A 98 -18.10 18.14 -12.68
C SER A 98 -16.88 19.02 -12.39
N ALA A 99 -16.66 19.43 -11.15
CA ALA A 99 -15.49 20.22 -10.76
C ALA A 99 -14.26 19.32 -10.61
N LEU A 100 -14.40 18.09 -10.10
CA LEU A 100 -13.33 17.12 -10.00
C LEU A 100 -13.04 16.43 -11.35
N GLU A 101 -14.08 16.02 -12.07
CA GLU A 101 -13.96 15.38 -13.39
C GLU A 101 -13.08 16.19 -14.35
N ARG A 102 -13.28 17.51 -14.40
CA ARG A 102 -12.50 18.40 -15.26
C ARG A 102 -11.04 18.61 -14.82
N ARG A 103 -10.67 18.16 -13.62
CA ARG A 103 -9.34 18.37 -13.02
C ARG A 103 -8.50 17.11 -12.93
N PHE A 104 -9.15 15.96 -13.02
CA PHE A 104 -8.45 14.68 -13.05
C PHE A 104 -8.44 14.08 -14.47
N GLN A 105 -7.24 13.79 -14.95
CA GLN A 105 -7.06 12.95 -16.13
C GLN A 105 -7.10 11.49 -15.68
N GLN A 106 -8.08 10.73 -16.17
CA GLN A 106 -8.16 9.30 -15.92
C GLN A 106 -7.00 8.55 -16.60
N VAL A 107 -6.32 7.72 -15.84
CA VAL A 107 -5.33 6.76 -16.32
C VAL A 107 -5.80 5.37 -15.90
N LEU A 108 -6.22 4.57 -16.87
CA LEU A 108 -6.64 3.19 -16.60
C LEU A 108 -5.39 2.30 -16.43
N VAL A 109 -5.33 1.62 -15.29
CA VAL A 109 -4.34 0.58 -15.04
C VAL A 109 -5.03 -0.76 -15.27
N GLU A 110 -4.63 -1.44 -16.35
CA GLU A 110 -5.19 -2.74 -16.72
C GLU A 110 -4.55 -3.87 -15.92
N GLU A 111 -5.27 -4.98 -15.78
CA GLU A 111 -4.75 -6.22 -15.20
C GLU A 111 -3.57 -6.72 -16.04
N PRO A 112 -2.41 -7.06 -15.43
CA PRO A 112 -1.31 -7.63 -16.18
C PRO A 112 -1.67 -9.00 -16.75
N ASN A 113 -1.11 -9.32 -17.91
CA ASN A 113 -1.26 -10.64 -18.49
C ASN A 113 -0.47 -11.71 -17.70
N ILE A 114 -0.60 -12.98 -18.08
CA ILE A 114 0.08 -14.10 -17.41
C ILE A 114 1.60 -13.92 -17.42
N GLU A 115 2.19 -13.55 -18.56
CA GLU A 115 3.64 -13.41 -18.69
C GLU A 115 4.18 -12.25 -17.84
N ASP A 116 3.52 -11.10 -17.86
CA ASP A 116 3.88 -9.96 -17.03
C ASP A 116 3.73 -10.28 -15.54
N SER A 117 2.69 -11.02 -15.16
CA SER A 117 2.47 -11.47 -13.79
C SER A 117 3.58 -12.41 -13.31
N ILE A 118 4.07 -13.31 -14.17
CA ILE A 118 5.23 -14.15 -13.85
C ILE A 118 6.47 -13.29 -13.59
N VAL A 119 6.72 -12.28 -14.41
CA VAL A 119 7.86 -11.37 -14.22
C VAL A 119 7.73 -10.61 -12.90
N ILE A 120 6.53 -10.14 -12.56
CA ILE A 120 6.27 -9.46 -11.29
C ILE A 120 6.58 -10.40 -10.11
N LEU A 121 6.04 -11.63 -10.11
CA LEU A 121 6.25 -12.58 -9.02
C LEU A 121 7.73 -13.01 -8.91
N GLU A 122 8.43 -13.17 -10.03
CA GLU A 122 9.89 -13.42 -10.03
C GLU A 122 10.66 -12.27 -9.35
N GLY A 123 10.23 -11.04 -9.57
CA GLY A 123 10.83 -9.85 -8.96
C GLY A 123 10.66 -9.79 -7.44
N ILE A 124 9.51 -10.25 -6.93
CA ILE A 124 9.19 -10.18 -5.51
C ILE A 124 9.49 -11.48 -4.73
N LYS A 125 9.75 -12.60 -5.41
CA LYS A 125 9.92 -13.93 -4.77
C LYS A 125 10.93 -13.93 -3.65
N LYS A 126 12.01 -13.16 -3.77
CA LYS A 126 13.08 -13.11 -2.76
C LYS A 126 12.55 -12.68 -1.39
N TYR A 127 11.60 -11.74 -1.36
CA TYR A 127 10.99 -11.28 -0.11
C TYR A 127 10.20 -12.41 0.57
N TYR A 128 9.45 -13.20 -0.22
CA TYR A 128 8.70 -14.35 0.28
C TYR A 128 9.62 -15.49 0.73
N GLU A 129 10.70 -15.78 -0.03
CA GLU A 129 11.71 -16.76 0.36
C GLU A 129 12.37 -16.40 1.68
N GLU A 130 12.72 -15.12 1.88
CA GLU A 130 13.35 -14.63 3.10
C GLU A 130 12.39 -14.64 4.29
N TYR A 131 11.14 -14.26 4.07
CA TYR A 131 10.11 -14.20 5.11
C TYR A 131 9.70 -15.60 5.58
N HIS A 132 9.32 -16.47 4.64
CA HIS A 132 8.84 -17.81 4.96
C HIS A 132 9.95 -18.85 5.14
N LYS A 133 11.22 -18.50 4.91
CA LYS A 133 12.37 -19.42 4.98
C LYS A 133 12.22 -20.64 4.06
N VAL A 134 11.67 -20.44 2.88
CA VAL A 134 11.47 -21.45 1.83
C VAL A 134 12.23 -21.07 0.57
N LYS A 135 12.35 -22.03 -0.36
CA LYS A 135 12.86 -21.80 -1.71
C LYS A 135 11.74 -21.92 -2.72
N ILE A 136 11.65 -20.96 -3.63
CA ILE A 136 10.60 -20.87 -4.65
C ILE A 136 11.26 -21.00 -6.02
N SER A 137 10.94 -22.07 -6.77
CA SER A 137 11.44 -22.22 -8.13
C SER A 137 10.59 -21.38 -9.11
N SER A 138 11.18 -21.05 -10.26
CA SER A 138 10.45 -20.33 -11.34
C SER A 138 9.27 -21.14 -11.88
N ASP A 139 9.35 -22.48 -11.84
CA ASP A 139 8.23 -23.34 -12.23
C ASP A 139 7.03 -23.21 -11.27
N ILE A 140 7.29 -23.08 -9.97
CA ILE A 140 6.23 -22.86 -8.97
C ILE A 140 5.55 -21.51 -9.21
N ILE A 141 6.32 -20.46 -9.50
CA ILE A 141 5.77 -19.13 -9.82
C ILE A 141 4.87 -19.21 -11.06
N ARG A 142 5.36 -19.84 -12.13
CA ARG A 142 4.58 -20.04 -13.35
C ARG A 142 3.28 -20.80 -13.07
N GLN A 143 3.34 -21.88 -12.28
CA GLN A 143 2.15 -22.65 -11.91
C GLN A 143 1.20 -21.84 -11.04
N ALA A 144 1.69 -21.06 -10.08
CA ALA A 144 0.84 -20.21 -9.23
C ALA A 144 0.03 -19.21 -10.08
N VAL A 145 0.67 -18.55 -11.05
CA VAL A 145 0.00 -17.62 -11.97
C VAL A 145 -1.04 -18.34 -12.84
N ILE A 146 -0.66 -19.45 -13.49
CA ILE A 146 -1.56 -20.18 -14.39
C ILE A 146 -2.75 -20.77 -13.63
N MET A 147 -2.52 -21.33 -12.43
CA MET A 147 -3.59 -21.92 -11.63
C MET A 147 -4.51 -20.85 -11.05
N SER A 148 -3.97 -19.72 -10.57
CA SER A 148 -4.79 -18.61 -10.10
C SER A 148 -5.70 -18.07 -11.20
N GLU A 149 -5.18 -17.92 -12.42
CA GLU A 149 -5.98 -17.46 -13.56
C GLU A 149 -7.07 -18.46 -13.93
N LYS A 150 -6.75 -19.75 -13.88
CA LYS A 150 -7.71 -20.81 -14.24
C LYS A 150 -8.83 -21.03 -13.23
N TYR A 151 -8.56 -20.87 -11.93
CA TYR A 151 -9.47 -21.29 -10.88
C TYR A 151 -10.03 -20.15 -10.02
N ILE A 152 -9.40 -18.97 -10.01
CA ILE A 152 -9.85 -17.81 -9.23
C ILE A 152 -10.35 -16.73 -10.19
N HIS A 153 -11.68 -16.52 -10.20
CA HIS A 153 -12.34 -15.61 -11.14
C HIS A 153 -12.85 -14.31 -10.49
N ASP A 154 -12.83 -14.24 -9.18
CA ASP A 154 -13.31 -13.09 -8.38
C ASP A 154 -12.20 -12.11 -7.98
N ARG A 155 -10.96 -12.38 -8.37
CA ARG A 155 -9.78 -11.55 -8.11
C ARG A 155 -8.94 -11.38 -9.37
N PHE A 156 -8.07 -10.39 -9.36
CA PHE A 156 -7.21 -10.01 -10.48
C PHE A 156 -5.76 -10.44 -10.28
N LEU A 157 -5.04 -10.63 -11.38
CA LEU A 157 -3.58 -10.74 -11.37
C LEU A 157 -2.96 -9.34 -11.08
N PRO A 158 -1.80 -9.26 -10.43
CA PRO A 158 -1.00 -10.40 -9.91
C PRO A 158 -1.46 -10.89 -8.53
N ASP A 159 -2.36 -10.18 -7.83
CA ASP A 159 -2.71 -10.39 -6.42
C ASP A 159 -3.18 -11.82 -6.13
N LYS A 160 -4.08 -12.37 -6.95
CA LYS A 160 -4.56 -13.75 -6.77
C LYS A 160 -3.45 -14.81 -6.84
N ALA A 161 -2.39 -14.56 -7.62
CA ALA A 161 -1.24 -15.45 -7.70
C ALA A 161 -0.29 -15.26 -6.52
N ILE A 162 -0.15 -14.04 -6.05
CA ILE A 162 0.62 -13.69 -4.84
C ILE A 162 -0.01 -14.35 -3.62
N ASP A 163 -1.33 -14.27 -3.47
CA ASP A 163 -2.05 -14.88 -2.36
C ASP A 163 -1.83 -16.41 -2.31
N ILE A 164 -1.92 -17.10 -3.46
CA ILE A 164 -1.65 -18.54 -3.53
C ILE A 164 -0.21 -18.85 -3.13
N LEU A 165 0.74 -18.04 -3.61
CA LEU A 165 2.16 -18.22 -3.32
C LEU A 165 2.44 -18.04 -1.83
N ASP A 166 1.90 -17.00 -1.22
CA ASP A 166 2.03 -16.69 0.19
C ASP A 166 1.44 -17.80 1.08
N GLU A 167 0.23 -18.25 0.77
CA GLU A 167 -0.43 -19.34 1.48
C GLU A 167 0.34 -20.65 1.38
N ALA A 168 0.83 -21.00 0.18
CA ALA A 168 1.64 -22.20 -0.02
C ALA A 168 2.96 -22.15 0.75
N CYS A 169 3.63 -21.01 0.76
CA CYS A 169 4.87 -20.80 1.51
C CYS A 169 4.64 -20.90 3.01
N SER A 170 3.58 -20.26 3.51
CA SER A 170 3.14 -20.31 4.90
C SER A 170 2.89 -21.76 5.35
N ARG A 171 2.16 -22.51 4.55
CA ARG A 171 1.83 -23.90 4.84
C ARG A 171 3.07 -24.79 4.92
N ILE A 172 3.98 -24.67 3.94
CA ILE A 172 5.25 -25.42 3.94
C ILE A 172 6.08 -25.08 5.18
N ASN A 173 6.15 -23.80 5.56
CA ASN A 173 6.86 -23.38 6.76
C ASN A 173 6.26 -24.02 8.04
N LEU A 174 4.95 -23.99 8.19
CA LEU A 174 4.24 -24.59 9.33
C LEU A 174 4.40 -26.12 9.41
N GLU A 175 4.45 -26.81 8.27
CA GLU A 175 4.64 -28.25 8.18
C GLU A 175 6.11 -28.67 8.41
N ASN A 176 7.05 -27.71 8.34
CA ASN A 176 8.49 -28.00 8.48
C ASN A 176 8.92 -28.11 9.95
N LYS A 177 8.88 -29.33 10.47
CA LYS A 177 9.25 -29.64 11.88
C LYS A 177 10.71 -29.28 12.23
N ASP A 178 11.61 -29.28 11.26
CA ASP A 178 13.01 -28.96 11.48
C ASP A 178 13.21 -27.45 11.66
N LEU A 179 12.48 -26.62 10.92
CA LEU A 179 12.47 -25.17 11.13
C LEU A 179 11.91 -24.83 12.51
N PHE A 180 10.80 -25.45 12.91
CA PHE A 180 10.24 -25.24 14.24
C PHE A 180 11.24 -25.61 15.34
N LYS A 181 11.90 -26.76 15.22
CA LYS A 181 12.91 -27.20 16.18
C LYS A 181 14.12 -26.25 16.23
N LEU A 182 14.55 -25.74 15.07
CA LEU A 182 15.64 -24.76 14.98
C LEU A 182 15.28 -23.44 15.71
N GLU A 183 14.07 -22.95 15.51
CA GLU A 183 13.56 -21.74 16.18
C GLU A 183 13.51 -21.92 17.70
N MET A 184 12.99 -23.05 18.18
CA MET A 184 12.98 -23.39 19.60
C MET A 184 14.38 -23.42 20.20
N LEU A 185 15.34 -24.05 19.51
CA LEU A 185 16.74 -24.11 19.97
C LEU A 185 17.41 -22.72 19.99
N LYS A 186 17.09 -21.85 19.03
CA LYS A 186 17.59 -20.47 19.04
C LYS A 186 17.05 -19.66 20.20
N GLN A 187 15.76 -19.81 20.53
CA GLN A 187 15.16 -19.14 21.68
C GLN A 187 15.77 -19.63 22.99
N GLU A 188 15.99 -20.93 23.12
CA GLU A 188 16.64 -21.51 24.29
C GLU A 188 18.09 -21.03 24.46
N LEU A 189 18.84 -20.97 23.35
CA LEU A 189 20.20 -20.44 23.34
C LEU A 189 20.24 -18.96 23.77
N ALA A 190 19.34 -18.13 23.23
CA ALA A 190 19.25 -16.72 23.59
C ALA A 190 18.93 -16.53 25.08
N LYS A 191 18.03 -17.36 25.63
CA LYS A 191 17.70 -17.36 27.05
C LYS A 191 18.90 -17.71 27.93
N VAL A 192 19.62 -18.79 27.60
CA VAL A 192 20.83 -19.20 28.32
C VAL A 192 21.93 -18.14 28.24
N GLN A 193 22.09 -17.49 27.09
CA GLN A 193 23.04 -16.38 26.93
C GLN A 193 22.70 -15.19 27.83
N SER A 194 21.42 -14.79 27.88
CA SER A 194 20.96 -13.73 28.78
C SER A 194 21.18 -14.07 30.26
N GLU A 195 20.85 -15.29 30.68
CA GLU A 195 21.10 -15.77 32.05
C GLU A 195 22.59 -15.75 32.40
N LYS A 196 23.45 -16.15 31.45
CA LYS A 196 24.91 -16.10 31.62
C LYS A 196 25.42 -14.67 31.80
N GLU A 197 24.92 -13.72 31.02
CA GLU A 197 25.30 -12.29 31.13
C GLU A 197 24.86 -11.70 32.48
N GLU A 198 23.65 -12.03 32.95
CA GLU A 198 23.15 -11.62 34.26
C GLU A 198 24.02 -12.14 35.40
N VAL A 199 24.43 -13.41 35.37
CA VAL A 199 25.31 -14.01 36.38
C VAL A 199 26.70 -13.35 36.39
N ILE A 200 27.25 -13.02 35.23
CA ILE A 200 28.56 -12.36 35.13
C ILE A 200 28.48 -10.94 35.71
N THR A 201 27.41 -10.19 35.40
CA THR A 201 27.22 -8.81 35.89
C THR A 201 26.92 -8.76 37.40
N THR A 202 26.30 -9.81 37.98
CA THR A 202 25.97 -9.87 39.40
C THR A 202 27.15 -10.31 40.28
N ASN A 203 28.17 -10.94 39.67
CA ASN A 203 29.37 -11.45 40.38
C ASN A 203 30.60 -10.55 40.19
N SER A 204 30.45 -9.36 39.61
CA SER A 204 31.48 -8.31 39.47
C SER A 204 31.20 -7.14 40.39
#